data_37e43f6a8d8958f8b04bb240c9a89071
#
_entry.id   37e43f6a8d8958f8b04bb240c9a89071
#
_cell.length_a   1.000
_cell.length_b   1.000
_cell.length_c   1.000
_cell.angle_alpha   90.00
_cell.angle_beta   90.00
_cell.angle_gamma   90.00
#
_symmetry.space_group_name_H-M   'P 1'
#
loop_
_entity.id
_entity.type
_entity.pdbx_description
1 polymer ?
#
loop_
_entity_poly.entity_id
_entity_poly.type
_entity_poly.pdbx_seq_one_letter_code
_entity_poly.pdbx_strand_id
1 'polypeptide(L)'
;MAYERVILEFDGDIAVLTLNHPETRNALSWQLATELSDALDRLGNARALVIAGAGKGFCSGGDMASGVAPGTGFGDMISKGLVDAINPMLRKLSGLKIPVVSAVNGAAAGAGAPLALHADFVVAGESAFFYFAFPNVGLALDAGASWILPRLVGSARATEALMLAERIPAEKALGWGMIYKVVPDEALLTEAKALAARLADGPTISYGQIRQAVRAGWGSDYEAALLVEEEAQRVAGNSHDCGEAVSAFLQKRPPVFRGE
;
A
#
# COMPACT_ATOMS: atom_id res chain seq x y z
N MET A 1 -9.03 -16.80 -13.72
CA MET A 1 -8.12 -17.81 -13.15
C MET A 1 -8.26 -17.72 -11.64
N ALA A 2 -8.24 -18.84 -10.94
CA ALA A 2 -8.14 -18.82 -9.48
C ALA A 2 -6.69 -18.54 -9.10
N TYR A 3 -6.45 -17.59 -8.18
CA TYR A 3 -5.14 -17.34 -7.60
C TYR A 3 -4.84 -18.40 -6.53
N GLU A 4 -3.58 -18.72 -6.32
CA GLU A 4 -3.15 -19.64 -5.25
C GLU A 4 -2.61 -18.86 -4.03
N ARG A 5 -1.98 -17.72 -4.28
CA ARG A 5 -1.26 -16.90 -3.28
C ARG A 5 -1.96 -15.61 -2.91
N VAL A 6 -3.07 -15.31 -3.58
CA VAL A 6 -3.86 -14.10 -3.39
C VAL A 6 -5.34 -14.44 -3.39
N ILE A 7 -6.12 -13.80 -2.56
CA ILE A 7 -7.57 -13.83 -2.62
C ILE A 7 -8.04 -12.42 -2.97
N LEU A 8 -8.84 -12.27 -4.02
CA LEU A 8 -9.49 -11.03 -4.38
C LEU A 8 -11.00 -11.19 -4.22
N GLU A 9 -11.57 -10.42 -3.32
CA GLU A 9 -13.00 -10.39 -3.01
C GLU A 9 -13.54 -8.97 -3.15
N PHE A 10 -14.85 -8.84 -3.33
CA PHE A 10 -15.53 -7.56 -3.41
C PHE A 10 -16.61 -7.46 -2.33
N ASP A 11 -16.65 -6.32 -1.65
CA ASP A 11 -17.63 -6.00 -0.62
C ASP A 11 -18.25 -4.64 -1.02
N GLY A 12 -19.31 -4.68 -1.82
CA GLY A 12 -19.85 -3.50 -2.49
C GLY A 12 -18.81 -2.84 -3.39
N ASP A 13 -18.54 -1.58 -3.15
CA ASP A 13 -17.54 -0.78 -3.90
C ASP A 13 -16.11 -0.92 -3.37
N ILE A 14 -15.86 -1.88 -2.48
CA ILE A 14 -14.53 -2.14 -1.92
C ILE A 14 -13.97 -3.43 -2.51
N ALA A 15 -12.75 -3.39 -3.03
CA ALA A 15 -11.96 -4.59 -3.27
C ALA A 15 -11.16 -4.95 -2.01
N VAL A 16 -11.17 -6.21 -1.63
CA VAL A 16 -10.36 -6.76 -0.53
C VAL A 16 -9.38 -7.76 -1.13
N LEU A 17 -8.11 -7.45 -1.05
CA LEU A 17 -7.03 -8.26 -1.57
C LEU A 17 -6.24 -8.82 -0.41
N THR A 18 -6.32 -10.15 -0.22
CA THR A 18 -5.64 -10.85 0.87
C THR A 18 -4.42 -11.60 0.33
N LEU A 19 -3.24 -11.32 0.87
CA LEU A 19 -2.05 -12.13 0.68
C LEU A 19 -2.28 -13.48 1.35
N ASN A 20 -2.28 -14.58 0.60
CA ASN A 20 -2.78 -15.89 1.05
C ASN A 20 -1.74 -17.00 0.94
N HIS A 21 -0.67 -16.87 1.70
CA HIS A 21 0.31 -17.93 1.90
C HIS A 21 0.76 -17.95 3.37
N PRO A 22 -0.16 -18.27 4.30
CA PRO A 22 0.09 -18.16 5.74
C PRO A 22 1.22 -19.06 6.25
N GLU A 23 1.53 -20.17 5.58
CA GLU A 23 2.61 -21.10 5.93
C GLU A 23 3.98 -20.41 5.93
N THR A 24 4.19 -19.47 5.01
CA THR A 24 5.41 -18.64 4.92
C THR A 24 5.20 -17.23 5.49
N ARG A 25 4.07 -16.99 6.16
CA ARG A 25 3.63 -15.64 6.58
C ARG A 25 3.58 -14.68 5.40
N ASN A 26 3.01 -15.14 4.29
CA ASN A 26 2.81 -14.36 3.08
C ASN A 26 4.13 -13.82 2.50
N ALA A 27 5.18 -14.66 2.46
CA ALA A 27 6.45 -14.29 1.85
C ALA A 27 6.24 -13.84 0.40
N LEU A 28 6.86 -12.74 0.03
CA LEU A 28 6.76 -12.12 -1.29
C LEU A 28 7.60 -12.92 -2.28
N SER A 29 7.05 -14.05 -2.73
CA SER A 29 7.59 -14.86 -3.80
C SER A 29 7.30 -14.22 -5.16
N TRP A 30 7.97 -14.69 -6.20
CA TRP A 30 7.68 -14.31 -7.58
C TRP A 30 6.20 -14.55 -7.93
N GLN A 31 5.66 -15.72 -7.57
CA GLN A 31 4.27 -16.06 -7.82
C GLN A 31 3.32 -15.09 -7.12
N LEU A 32 3.52 -14.82 -5.82
CA LEU A 32 2.68 -13.89 -5.07
C LEU A 32 2.72 -12.49 -5.69
N ALA A 33 3.91 -11.98 -6.07
CA ALA A 33 4.04 -10.66 -6.70
C ALA A 33 3.34 -10.61 -8.07
N THR A 34 3.40 -11.68 -8.86
CA THR A 34 2.74 -11.78 -10.16
C THR A 34 1.21 -11.84 -10.01
N GLU A 35 0.72 -12.70 -9.10
CA GLU A 35 -0.73 -12.81 -8.84
C GLU A 35 -1.30 -11.52 -8.26
N LEU A 36 -0.56 -10.85 -7.35
CA LEU A 36 -0.92 -9.55 -6.82
C LEU A 36 -0.99 -8.50 -7.94
N SER A 37 -0.01 -8.49 -8.84
CA SER A 37 0.02 -7.60 -10.00
C SER A 37 -1.19 -7.81 -10.93
N ASP A 38 -1.58 -9.06 -11.20
CA ASP A 38 -2.75 -9.40 -12.02
C ASP A 38 -4.06 -9.04 -11.28
N ALA A 39 -4.13 -9.26 -9.97
CA ALA A 39 -5.29 -8.89 -9.16
C ALA A 39 -5.52 -7.38 -9.14
N LEU A 40 -4.45 -6.56 -9.12
CA LEU A 40 -4.54 -5.11 -9.23
C LEU A 40 -5.11 -4.63 -10.57
N ASP A 41 -4.96 -5.40 -11.65
CA ASP A 41 -5.58 -5.10 -12.95
C ASP A 41 -7.08 -5.50 -12.99
N ARG A 42 -7.58 -6.24 -11.99
CA ARG A 42 -8.94 -6.80 -11.94
C ARG A 42 -9.82 -6.20 -10.85
N LEU A 43 -9.48 -5.03 -10.35
CA LEU A 43 -10.27 -4.35 -9.32
C LEU A 43 -11.67 -3.91 -9.78
N GLY A 44 -11.97 -4.04 -11.08
CA GLY A 44 -13.29 -3.72 -11.65
C GLY A 44 -13.71 -2.28 -11.34
N ASN A 45 -14.91 -2.13 -10.81
CA ASN A 45 -15.48 -0.83 -10.43
C ASN A 45 -15.25 -0.49 -8.95
N ALA A 46 -14.31 -1.16 -8.28
CA ALA A 46 -14.01 -0.85 -6.89
C ALA A 46 -13.53 0.60 -6.74
N ARG A 47 -14.02 1.26 -5.71
CA ARG A 47 -13.75 2.66 -5.39
C ARG A 47 -12.74 2.82 -4.27
N ALA A 48 -12.43 1.73 -3.56
CA ALA A 48 -11.34 1.63 -2.58
C ALA A 48 -10.78 0.22 -2.55
N LEU A 49 -9.52 0.07 -2.13
CA LEU A 49 -8.82 -1.20 -1.98
C LEU A 49 -8.38 -1.38 -0.53
N VAL A 50 -8.65 -2.56 0.04
CA VAL A 50 -8.02 -3.04 1.28
C VAL A 50 -7.01 -4.11 0.93
N ILE A 51 -5.79 -4.03 1.48
CA ILE A 51 -4.77 -5.07 1.40
C ILE A 51 -4.57 -5.65 2.79
N ALA A 52 -4.72 -6.97 2.95
CA ALA A 52 -4.56 -7.68 4.21
C ALA A 52 -3.67 -8.92 4.04
N GLY A 53 -3.21 -9.49 5.15
CA GLY A 53 -2.48 -10.76 5.16
C GLY A 53 -3.29 -11.88 5.82
N ALA A 54 -3.33 -13.05 5.22
CA ALA A 54 -3.90 -14.24 5.85
C ALA A 54 -3.01 -14.76 6.99
N GLY A 55 -3.62 -15.33 8.02
CA GLY A 55 -2.91 -15.94 9.15
C GLY A 55 -2.29 -14.93 10.11
N LYS A 56 -1.07 -15.22 10.59
CA LYS A 56 -0.44 -14.51 11.72
C LYS A 56 0.49 -13.35 11.33
N GLY A 57 0.48 -12.90 10.08
CA GLY A 57 1.34 -11.82 9.63
C GLY A 57 0.87 -11.20 8.33
N PHE A 58 1.23 -9.96 8.11
CA PHE A 58 0.92 -9.27 6.87
C PHE A 58 1.78 -9.83 5.72
N CYS A 59 3.10 -9.69 5.82
CA CYS A 59 4.06 -10.18 4.84
C CYS A 59 5.46 -10.28 5.47
N SER A 60 6.11 -11.44 5.36
CA SER A 60 7.44 -11.69 5.94
C SER A 60 8.62 -11.21 5.10
N GLY A 61 8.37 -10.57 3.95
CA GLY A 61 9.41 -10.12 3.03
C GLY A 61 9.71 -11.12 1.91
N GLY A 62 10.85 -10.94 1.25
CA GLY A 62 11.23 -11.79 0.12
C GLY A 62 11.31 -13.27 0.49
N ASP A 63 10.85 -14.13 -0.42
CA ASP A 63 10.94 -15.58 -0.26
C ASP A 63 12.38 -16.06 -0.49
N MET A 64 13.12 -16.22 0.60
CA MET A 64 14.51 -16.71 0.59
C MET A 64 14.61 -18.21 0.33
N ALA A 65 13.50 -18.95 0.43
CA ALA A 65 13.47 -20.40 0.25
C ALA A 65 13.33 -20.82 -1.21
N SER A 66 13.02 -19.90 -2.11
CA SER A 66 12.83 -20.19 -3.55
C SER A 66 14.08 -20.74 -4.25
N GLY A 67 15.22 -20.76 -3.55
CA GLY A 67 16.49 -21.32 -4.04
C GLY A 67 17.20 -20.43 -5.05
N VAL A 68 18.50 -20.70 -5.25
CA VAL A 68 19.32 -20.03 -6.28
C VAL A 68 19.53 -21.00 -7.43
N ALA A 69 19.23 -20.56 -8.66
CA ALA A 69 19.51 -21.37 -9.83
C ALA A 69 21.04 -21.65 -9.93
N PRO A 70 21.45 -22.87 -10.29
CA PRO A 70 22.87 -23.19 -10.44
C PRO A 70 23.58 -22.22 -11.41
N GLY A 71 24.71 -21.67 -10.98
CA GLY A 71 25.50 -20.75 -11.78
C GLY A 71 25.03 -19.29 -11.75
N THR A 72 23.97 -18.96 -11.01
CA THR A 72 23.50 -17.59 -10.83
C THR A 72 23.92 -17.04 -9.47
N GLY A 73 24.44 -15.84 -9.41
CA GLY A 73 24.72 -15.17 -8.13
C GLY A 73 23.42 -14.85 -7.39
N PHE A 74 23.43 -14.97 -6.05
CA PHE A 74 22.23 -14.69 -5.25
C PHE A 74 21.71 -13.25 -5.46
N GLY A 75 22.61 -12.27 -5.55
CA GLY A 75 22.27 -10.89 -5.84
C GLY A 75 21.62 -10.69 -7.22
N ASP A 76 22.09 -11.42 -8.24
CA ASP A 76 21.53 -11.36 -9.59
C ASP A 76 20.13 -11.95 -9.63
N MET A 77 19.89 -13.04 -8.89
CA MET A 77 18.56 -13.63 -8.75
C MET A 77 17.57 -12.66 -8.09
N ILE A 78 17.97 -12.02 -6.98
CA ILE A 78 17.14 -11.02 -6.30
C ILE A 78 16.85 -9.87 -7.26
N SER A 79 17.87 -9.30 -7.91
CA SER A 79 17.74 -8.21 -8.87
C SER A 79 16.75 -8.57 -9.99
N LYS A 80 16.83 -9.79 -10.52
CA LYS A 80 15.88 -10.27 -11.52
C LYS A 80 14.46 -10.33 -10.98
N GLY A 81 14.24 -10.85 -9.77
CA GLY A 81 12.92 -10.88 -9.12
C GLY A 81 12.33 -9.49 -8.90
N LEU A 82 13.18 -8.53 -8.52
CA LEU A 82 12.76 -7.13 -8.39
C LEU A 82 12.33 -6.54 -9.74
N VAL A 83 13.11 -6.75 -10.80
CA VAL A 83 12.85 -6.18 -12.12
C VAL A 83 11.61 -6.79 -12.76
N ASP A 84 11.46 -8.12 -12.68
CA ASP A 84 10.45 -8.84 -13.45
C ASP A 84 9.10 -8.96 -12.74
N ALA A 85 9.05 -8.87 -11.41
CA ALA A 85 7.82 -9.05 -10.66
C ALA A 85 7.52 -7.96 -9.62
N ILE A 86 8.44 -7.72 -8.67
CA ILE A 86 8.14 -6.89 -7.50
C ILE A 86 7.98 -5.42 -7.89
N ASN A 87 8.95 -4.85 -8.62
CA ASN A 87 8.88 -3.44 -9.01
C ASN A 87 7.70 -3.12 -9.96
N PRO A 88 7.37 -3.96 -10.96
CA PRO A 88 6.15 -3.77 -11.76
C PRO A 88 4.88 -3.78 -10.92
N MET A 89 4.73 -4.72 -9.99
CA MET A 89 3.59 -4.80 -9.06
C MET A 89 3.48 -3.54 -8.20
N LEU A 90 4.59 -3.07 -7.61
CA LEU A 90 4.61 -1.85 -6.80
C LEU A 90 4.28 -0.59 -7.60
N ARG A 91 4.73 -0.50 -8.85
CA ARG A 91 4.35 0.61 -9.75
C ARG A 91 2.86 0.62 -10.02
N LYS A 92 2.23 -0.55 -10.23
CA LYS A 92 0.77 -0.65 -10.38
C LYS A 92 0.05 -0.21 -9.10
N LEU A 93 0.45 -0.73 -7.94
CA LEU A 93 -0.13 -0.35 -6.66
C LEU A 93 -0.02 1.16 -6.40
N SER A 94 1.16 1.72 -6.67
CA SER A 94 1.40 3.16 -6.54
C SER A 94 0.58 3.99 -7.54
N GLY A 95 0.34 3.47 -8.74
CA GLY A 95 -0.38 4.13 -9.82
C GLY A 95 -1.91 4.02 -9.75
N LEU A 96 -2.46 3.26 -8.80
CA LEU A 96 -3.92 3.14 -8.64
C LEU A 96 -4.56 4.52 -8.46
N LYS A 97 -5.74 4.70 -9.06
CA LYS A 97 -6.54 5.93 -8.97
C LYS A 97 -7.61 5.87 -7.89
N ILE A 98 -7.61 4.83 -7.08
CA ILE A 98 -8.51 4.64 -5.93
C ILE A 98 -7.70 4.63 -4.64
N PRO A 99 -8.26 5.05 -3.51
CA PRO A 99 -7.63 4.95 -2.19
C PRO A 99 -7.26 3.52 -1.82
N VAL A 100 -6.13 3.35 -1.14
CA VAL A 100 -5.62 2.06 -0.68
C VAL A 100 -5.45 2.09 0.83
N VAL A 101 -5.99 1.09 1.51
CA VAL A 101 -5.84 0.86 2.96
C VAL A 101 -5.08 -0.46 3.17
N SER A 102 -3.97 -0.44 3.90
CA SER A 102 -3.32 -1.67 4.38
C SER A 102 -3.82 -2.02 5.78
N ALA A 103 -4.22 -3.28 5.97
CA ALA A 103 -4.59 -3.87 7.26
C ALA A 103 -3.44 -4.78 7.75
N VAL A 104 -2.59 -4.28 8.63
CA VAL A 104 -1.36 -4.96 9.05
C VAL A 104 -1.62 -5.78 10.32
N ASN A 105 -1.77 -7.10 10.17
CA ASN A 105 -2.17 -8.05 11.19
C ASN A 105 -1.02 -8.82 11.85
N GLY A 106 0.14 -8.20 12.04
CA GLY A 106 1.31 -8.85 12.62
C GLY A 106 2.60 -8.40 11.95
N ALA A 107 3.47 -9.34 11.58
CA ALA A 107 4.75 -8.98 10.96
C ALA A 107 4.57 -8.37 9.57
N ALA A 108 5.07 -7.16 9.36
CA ALA A 108 5.40 -6.57 8.08
C ALA A 108 6.93 -6.45 8.01
N ALA A 109 7.61 -7.42 7.37
CA ALA A 109 9.06 -7.56 7.45
C ALA A 109 9.75 -7.52 6.09
N GLY A 110 11.01 -7.10 6.03
CA GLY A 110 11.77 -6.97 4.78
C GLY A 110 11.00 -6.16 3.74
N ALA A 111 10.83 -6.69 2.53
CA ALA A 111 9.99 -6.11 1.47
C ALA A 111 8.50 -5.97 1.85
N GLY A 112 8.02 -6.71 2.85
CA GLY A 112 6.64 -6.62 3.35
C GLY A 112 6.36 -5.32 4.09
N ALA A 113 7.35 -4.74 4.76
CA ALA A 113 7.19 -3.45 5.44
C ALA A 113 6.93 -2.31 4.44
N PRO A 114 7.78 -2.06 3.42
CA PRO A 114 7.46 -1.05 2.42
C PRO A 114 6.21 -1.41 1.60
N LEU A 115 5.89 -2.68 1.33
CA LEU A 115 4.63 -3.06 0.68
C LEU A 115 3.43 -2.53 1.45
N ALA A 116 3.39 -2.70 2.79
CA ALA A 116 2.33 -2.15 3.63
C ALA A 116 2.27 -0.62 3.53
N LEU A 117 3.43 0.05 3.50
CA LEU A 117 3.55 1.51 3.47
C LEU A 117 3.25 2.13 2.09
N HIS A 118 3.08 1.32 1.03
CA HIS A 118 2.59 1.82 -0.26
C HIS A 118 1.10 2.19 -0.25
N ALA A 119 0.34 1.78 0.76
CA ALA A 119 -1.03 2.24 0.96
C ALA A 119 -1.08 3.74 1.33
N ASP A 120 -2.24 4.35 1.13
CA ASP A 120 -2.47 5.74 1.53
C ASP A 120 -2.79 5.82 3.03
N PHE A 121 -3.39 4.76 3.57
CA PHE A 121 -3.68 4.59 4.99
C PHE A 121 -3.20 3.21 5.46
N VAL A 122 -2.46 3.18 6.55
CA VAL A 122 -2.05 1.93 7.20
C VAL A 122 -2.73 1.84 8.55
N VAL A 123 -3.62 0.85 8.68
CA VAL A 123 -4.22 0.44 9.97
C VAL A 123 -3.47 -0.79 10.44
N ALA A 124 -2.97 -0.78 11.66
CA ALA A 124 -2.22 -1.89 12.24
C ALA A 124 -2.95 -2.45 13.47
N GLY A 125 -2.88 -3.76 13.67
CA GLY A 125 -3.24 -4.38 14.94
C GLY A 125 -2.22 -4.04 16.02
N GLU A 126 -2.62 -4.10 17.30
CA GLU A 126 -1.73 -3.82 18.43
C GLU A 126 -0.52 -4.76 18.46
N SER A 127 -0.66 -6.02 18.02
CA SER A 127 0.44 -6.99 17.94
C SER A 127 1.33 -6.82 16.72
N ALA A 128 0.98 -5.92 15.78
CA ALA A 128 1.72 -5.71 14.55
C ALA A 128 3.05 -5.00 14.79
N PHE A 129 3.99 -5.27 13.91
CA PHE A 129 5.28 -4.58 13.88
C PHE A 129 5.85 -4.48 12.46
N PHE A 130 6.65 -3.44 12.24
CA PHE A 130 7.41 -3.24 11.02
C PHE A 130 8.87 -3.60 11.27
N TYR A 131 9.51 -4.26 10.30
CA TYR A 131 10.86 -4.78 10.49
C TYR A 131 11.64 -4.75 9.18
N PHE A 132 12.54 -3.80 9.03
CA PHE A 132 13.37 -3.64 7.83
C PHE A 132 14.63 -4.54 7.93
N ALA A 133 14.43 -5.85 7.88
CA ALA A 133 15.39 -6.89 8.20
C ALA A 133 16.57 -7.04 7.21
N PHE A 134 16.71 -6.19 6.21
CA PHE A 134 17.70 -6.30 5.13
C PHE A 134 19.15 -6.47 5.62
N PRO A 135 19.66 -5.67 6.57
CA PRO A 135 21.03 -5.81 7.05
C PRO A 135 21.31 -7.15 7.74
N ASN A 136 20.29 -7.76 8.37
CA ASN A 136 20.44 -9.02 9.09
C ASN A 136 20.74 -10.22 8.17
N VAL A 137 20.50 -10.07 6.88
CA VAL A 137 20.81 -11.06 5.85
C VAL A 137 21.86 -10.52 4.85
N GLY A 138 22.53 -9.41 5.17
CA GLY A 138 23.57 -8.80 4.35
C GLY A 138 23.07 -8.18 3.05
N LEU A 139 21.77 -7.86 2.95
CA LEU A 139 21.17 -7.25 1.78
C LEU A 139 20.98 -5.73 1.95
N ALA A 140 20.92 -5.05 0.82
CA ALA A 140 20.46 -3.68 0.73
C ALA A 140 18.93 -3.60 0.63
N LEU A 141 18.41 -2.39 0.56
CA LEU A 141 16.98 -2.10 0.56
C LEU A 141 16.32 -2.43 -0.79
N ASP A 142 15.07 -2.83 -0.73
CA ASP A 142 14.22 -3.03 -1.91
C ASP A 142 12.80 -2.47 -1.68
N ALA A 143 11.90 -2.82 -2.59
CA ALA A 143 10.47 -2.48 -2.54
C ALA A 143 10.17 -0.99 -2.27
N GLY A 144 11.10 -0.08 -2.59
CA GLY A 144 10.92 1.35 -2.40
C GLY A 144 11.12 1.84 -0.96
N ALA A 145 11.68 1.02 -0.05
CA ALA A 145 11.92 1.39 1.35
C ALA A 145 12.76 2.66 1.49
N SER A 146 13.81 2.82 0.68
CA SER A 146 14.68 4.01 0.68
C SER A 146 13.97 5.29 0.25
N TRP A 147 12.87 5.17 -0.48
CA TRP A 147 12.11 6.31 -0.97
C TRP A 147 10.95 6.67 -0.05
N ILE A 148 10.18 5.66 0.41
CA ILE A 148 8.95 5.90 1.16
C ILE A 148 9.21 6.21 2.64
N LEU A 149 10.11 5.45 3.30
CA LEU A 149 10.30 5.57 4.74
C LEU A 149 10.84 6.95 5.17
N PRO A 150 11.90 7.53 4.53
CA PRO A 150 12.38 8.87 4.90
C PRO A 150 11.34 9.97 4.72
N ARG A 151 10.37 9.79 3.82
CA ARG A 151 9.28 10.73 3.58
C ARG A 151 8.19 10.67 4.64
N LEU A 152 8.01 9.51 5.24
CA LEU A 152 7.05 9.33 6.32
C LEU A 152 7.61 9.78 7.68
N VAL A 153 8.85 9.38 8.00
CA VAL A 153 9.39 9.54 9.37
C VAL A 153 10.60 10.48 9.47
N GLY A 154 11.04 11.05 8.36
CA GLY A 154 12.28 11.83 8.27
C GLY A 154 13.54 10.95 8.17
N SER A 155 14.66 11.53 7.72
CA SER A 155 15.89 10.78 7.42
C SER A 155 16.51 10.10 8.63
N ALA A 156 16.50 10.73 9.80
CA ALA A 156 17.15 10.19 11.01
C ALA A 156 16.48 8.88 11.46
N ARG A 157 15.14 8.86 11.61
CA ARG A 157 14.39 7.67 12.00
C ARG A 157 14.40 6.58 10.90
N ALA A 158 14.38 7.00 9.63
CA ALA A 158 14.53 6.07 8.53
C ALA A 158 15.90 5.38 8.57
N THR A 159 16.99 6.11 8.79
CA THR A 159 18.34 5.54 8.91
C THR A 159 18.43 4.60 10.12
N GLU A 160 17.88 4.98 11.28
CA GLU A 160 17.77 4.11 12.46
C GLU A 160 17.09 2.78 12.09
N ALA A 161 15.88 2.85 11.53
CA ALA A 161 15.09 1.67 11.19
C ALA A 161 15.77 0.76 10.15
N LEU A 162 16.40 1.37 9.13
CA LEU A 162 16.97 0.66 7.99
C LEU A 162 18.35 0.09 8.26
N MET A 163 19.16 0.71 9.15
CA MET A 163 20.52 0.25 9.45
C MET A 163 20.58 -0.62 10.71
N LEU A 164 19.84 -0.28 11.76
CA LEU A 164 19.85 -1.06 12.99
C LEU A 164 18.94 -2.29 12.89
N ALA A 165 17.98 -2.27 11.96
CA ALA A 165 17.06 -3.38 11.70
C ALA A 165 16.43 -3.90 13.00
N GLU A 166 15.88 -3.01 13.80
CA GLU A 166 15.11 -3.34 14.98
C GLU A 166 13.61 -3.40 14.64
N ARG A 167 12.85 -4.17 15.43
CA ARG A 167 11.39 -4.20 15.29
C ARG A 167 10.80 -2.87 15.75
N ILE A 168 9.89 -2.33 14.94
CA ILE A 168 9.14 -1.12 15.23
C ILE A 168 7.71 -1.55 15.55
N PRO A 169 7.30 -1.66 16.82
CA PRO A 169 5.94 -1.98 17.20
C PRO A 169 4.94 -0.97 16.60
N ALA A 170 3.68 -1.39 16.42
CA ALA A 170 2.62 -0.57 15.82
C ALA A 170 2.48 0.79 16.52
N GLU A 171 2.50 0.84 17.84
CA GLU A 171 2.42 2.08 18.62
C GLU A 171 3.63 3.01 18.38
N LYS A 172 4.86 2.46 18.28
CA LYS A 172 6.04 3.25 17.93
C LYS A 172 5.92 3.79 16.50
N ALA A 173 5.42 2.98 15.58
CA ALA A 173 5.18 3.39 14.19
C ALA A 173 4.14 4.52 14.10
N LEU A 174 3.05 4.45 14.87
CA LEU A 174 2.06 5.52 14.99
C LEU A 174 2.68 6.79 15.56
N GLY A 175 3.44 6.69 16.65
CA GLY A 175 4.13 7.84 17.26
C GLY A 175 5.18 8.49 16.35
N TRP A 176 5.68 7.76 15.34
CA TRP A 176 6.57 8.32 14.32
C TRP A 176 5.84 8.97 13.16
N GLY A 177 4.52 8.85 13.08
CA GLY A 177 3.74 9.27 11.91
C GLY A 177 3.91 8.34 10.70
N MET A 178 4.41 7.13 10.91
CA MET A 178 4.63 6.13 9.87
C MET A 178 3.33 5.49 9.40
N ILE A 179 2.34 5.35 10.29
CA ILE A 179 1.05 4.73 10.04
C ILE A 179 -0.10 5.61 10.51
N TYR A 180 -1.32 5.30 10.04
CA TYR A 180 -2.51 6.10 10.31
C TYR A 180 -3.15 5.79 11.66
N LYS A 181 -3.30 4.49 12.02
CA LYS A 181 -4.06 4.07 13.20
C LYS A 181 -3.59 2.72 13.74
N VAL A 182 -3.66 2.55 15.06
CA VAL A 182 -3.55 1.26 15.74
C VAL A 182 -4.90 0.89 16.36
N VAL A 183 -5.27 -0.38 16.28
CA VAL A 183 -6.54 -0.90 16.78
C VAL A 183 -6.33 -2.30 17.42
N PRO A 184 -7.23 -2.79 18.30
CA PRO A 184 -7.20 -4.17 18.75
C PRO A 184 -7.14 -5.15 17.56
N ASP A 185 -6.38 -6.23 17.72
CA ASP A 185 -6.12 -7.18 16.61
C ASP A 185 -7.41 -7.74 16.01
N GLU A 186 -8.40 -8.04 16.83
CA GLU A 186 -9.70 -8.56 16.41
C GLU A 186 -10.56 -7.54 15.66
N ALA A 187 -10.31 -6.24 15.83
CA ALA A 187 -11.04 -5.17 15.15
C ALA A 187 -10.39 -4.77 13.80
N LEU A 188 -9.16 -5.20 13.53
CA LEU A 188 -8.32 -4.69 12.47
C LEU A 188 -9.01 -4.69 11.09
N LEU A 189 -9.50 -5.84 10.65
CA LEU A 189 -10.09 -5.96 9.30
C LEU A 189 -11.40 -5.16 9.20
N THR A 190 -12.20 -5.14 10.26
CA THR A 190 -13.44 -4.37 10.35
C THR A 190 -13.16 -2.86 10.25
N GLU A 191 -12.16 -2.37 10.97
CA GLU A 191 -11.77 -0.95 10.95
C GLU A 191 -11.16 -0.54 9.60
N ALA A 192 -10.34 -1.40 8.99
CA ALA A 192 -9.78 -1.15 7.67
C ALA A 192 -10.88 -1.11 6.60
N LYS A 193 -11.84 -2.03 6.63
CA LYS A 193 -13.01 -2.04 5.73
C LYS A 193 -13.91 -0.82 5.97
N ALA A 194 -14.15 -0.43 7.21
CA ALA A 194 -14.95 0.76 7.52
C ALA A 194 -14.29 2.05 6.98
N LEU A 195 -12.97 2.17 7.09
CA LEU A 195 -12.23 3.27 6.47
C LEU A 195 -12.34 3.22 4.93
N ALA A 196 -12.17 2.05 4.32
CA ALA A 196 -12.29 1.87 2.88
C ALA A 196 -13.72 2.18 2.38
N ALA A 197 -14.77 1.80 3.13
CA ALA A 197 -16.16 2.12 2.82
C ALA A 197 -16.39 3.64 2.82
N ARG A 198 -15.91 4.32 3.86
CA ARG A 198 -15.96 5.80 3.92
C ARG A 198 -15.26 6.44 2.72
N LEU A 199 -14.14 5.89 2.27
CA LEU A 199 -13.42 6.38 1.09
C LEU A 199 -14.17 6.03 -0.21
N ALA A 200 -14.77 4.85 -0.29
CA ALA A 200 -15.57 4.44 -1.45
C ALA A 200 -16.83 5.29 -1.62
N ASP A 201 -17.44 5.76 -0.52
CA ASP A 201 -18.59 6.69 -0.55
C ASP A 201 -18.20 8.12 -0.98
N GLY A 202 -16.90 8.43 -1.06
CA GLY A 202 -16.42 9.77 -1.40
C GLY A 202 -16.17 9.97 -2.90
N PRO A 203 -15.69 11.17 -3.32
CA PRO A 203 -15.44 11.51 -4.72
C PRO A 203 -14.18 10.81 -5.24
N THR A 204 -14.33 9.62 -5.81
CA THR A 204 -13.23 8.72 -6.20
C THR A 204 -12.22 9.38 -7.14
N ILE A 205 -12.69 10.15 -8.14
CA ILE A 205 -11.81 10.88 -9.07
C ILE A 205 -10.94 11.88 -8.30
N SER A 206 -11.53 12.65 -7.39
CA SER A 206 -10.80 13.61 -6.56
C SER A 206 -9.75 12.92 -5.69
N TYR A 207 -10.10 11.80 -5.03
CA TYR A 207 -9.13 11.04 -4.25
C TYR A 207 -7.98 10.47 -5.10
N GLY A 208 -8.28 10.00 -6.31
CA GLY A 208 -7.25 9.57 -7.26
C GLY A 208 -6.29 10.69 -7.64
N GLN A 209 -6.80 11.91 -7.88
CA GLN A 209 -5.98 13.08 -8.18
C GLN A 209 -5.15 13.53 -6.98
N ILE A 210 -5.72 13.58 -5.76
CA ILE A 210 -5.00 13.89 -4.53
C ILE A 210 -3.85 12.88 -4.32
N ARG A 211 -4.14 11.59 -4.46
CA ARG A 211 -3.16 10.53 -4.32
C ARG A 211 -1.97 10.70 -5.29
N GLN A 212 -2.27 11.02 -6.55
CA GLN A 212 -1.24 11.26 -7.57
C GLN A 212 -0.44 12.54 -7.29
N ALA A 213 -1.09 13.64 -6.91
CA ALA A 213 -0.44 14.90 -6.63
C ALA A 213 0.51 14.80 -5.42
N VAL A 214 0.08 14.17 -4.31
CA VAL A 214 0.94 13.94 -3.14
C VAL A 214 2.18 13.13 -3.52
N ARG A 215 2.03 12.06 -4.30
CA ARG A 215 3.17 11.23 -4.72
C ARG A 215 4.11 11.93 -5.70
N ALA A 216 3.57 12.71 -6.63
CA ALA A 216 4.36 13.51 -7.57
C ALA A 216 5.16 14.58 -6.82
N GLY A 217 4.53 15.27 -5.84
CA GLY A 217 5.15 16.29 -5.03
C GLY A 217 6.37 15.80 -4.23
N TRP A 218 6.43 14.51 -3.92
CA TRP A 218 7.59 13.93 -3.24
C TRP A 218 8.88 13.92 -4.06
N GLY A 219 8.81 14.02 -5.38
CA GLY A 219 9.97 13.95 -6.27
C GLY A 219 10.14 15.18 -7.17
N SER A 220 9.30 16.20 -7.02
CA SER A 220 9.31 17.41 -7.84
C SER A 220 9.74 18.64 -7.05
N ASP A 221 10.13 19.70 -7.76
CA ASP A 221 10.21 21.03 -7.19
C ASP A 221 8.82 21.68 -7.06
N TYR A 222 8.76 22.86 -6.45
CA TYR A 222 7.52 23.56 -6.17
C TYR A 222 6.72 23.91 -7.43
N GLU A 223 7.40 24.40 -8.47
CA GLU A 223 6.74 24.78 -9.73
C GLU A 223 6.13 23.55 -10.44
N ALA A 224 6.86 22.44 -10.49
CA ALA A 224 6.34 21.19 -11.04
C ALA A 224 5.17 20.65 -10.21
N ALA A 225 5.18 20.80 -8.88
CA ALA A 225 4.07 20.41 -8.03
C ALA A 225 2.81 21.25 -8.35
N LEU A 226 2.93 22.57 -8.53
CA LEU A 226 1.80 23.44 -8.91
C LEU A 226 1.17 23.02 -10.24
N LEU A 227 1.97 22.63 -11.23
CA LEU A 227 1.44 22.14 -12.51
C LEU A 227 0.66 20.83 -12.37
N VAL A 228 1.11 19.92 -11.48
CA VAL A 228 0.37 18.69 -11.17
C VAL A 228 -0.95 19.01 -10.47
N GLU A 229 -0.97 19.95 -9.54
CA GLU A 229 -2.17 20.38 -8.82
C GLU A 229 -3.16 21.07 -9.77
N GLU A 230 -2.70 21.91 -10.69
CA GLU A 230 -3.54 22.54 -11.73
C GLU A 230 -4.27 21.47 -12.56
N GLU A 231 -3.56 20.46 -13.05
CA GLU A 231 -4.16 19.37 -13.82
C GLU A 231 -5.10 18.53 -12.96
N ALA A 232 -4.72 18.25 -11.72
CA ALA A 232 -5.56 17.53 -10.77
C ALA A 232 -6.89 18.25 -10.52
N GLN A 233 -6.86 19.58 -10.33
CA GLN A 233 -8.05 20.42 -10.19
C GLN A 233 -8.88 20.42 -11.47
N ARG A 234 -8.26 20.50 -12.64
CA ARG A 234 -8.96 20.44 -13.92
C ARG A 234 -9.71 19.11 -14.09
N VAL A 235 -9.08 18.00 -13.76
CA VAL A 235 -9.69 16.66 -13.87
C VAL A 235 -10.81 16.49 -12.85
N ALA A 236 -10.56 16.77 -11.57
CA ALA A 236 -11.55 16.63 -10.50
C ALA A 236 -12.73 17.60 -10.69
N GLY A 237 -12.45 18.84 -11.08
CA GLY A 237 -13.47 19.89 -11.29
C GLY A 237 -14.43 19.60 -12.44
N ASN A 238 -14.01 18.79 -13.42
CA ASN A 238 -14.87 18.36 -14.53
C ASN A 238 -15.63 17.06 -14.25
N SER A 239 -15.51 16.48 -13.06
CA SER A 239 -16.23 15.26 -12.68
C SER A 239 -17.71 15.54 -12.36
N HIS A 240 -18.54 14.51 -12.52
CA HIS A 240 -19.92 14.54 -12.03
C HIS A 240 -19.97 14.86 -10.53
N ASP A 241 -19.09 14.27 -9.75
CA ASP A 241 -19.06 14.40 -8.30
C ASP A 241 -18.72 15.82 -7.84
N CYS A 242 -17.93 16.57 -8.60
CA CYS A 242 -17.68 17.98 -8.33
C CYS A 242 -18.97 18.81 -8.54
N GLY A 243 -19.70 18.56 -9.62
CA GLY A 243 -20.99 19.20 -9.90
C GLY A 243 -22.03 18.91 -8.82
N GLU A 244 -22.12 17.64 -8.38
CA GLU A 244 -22.96 17.21 -7.28
C GLU A 244 -22.59 17.92 -5.97
N ALA A 245 -21.30 17.98 -5.64
CA ALA A 245 -20.83 18.62 -4.43
C ALA A 245 -21.22 20.11 -4.37
N VAL A 246 -21.06 20.84 -5.48
CA VAL A 246 -21.46 22.25 -5.59
C VAL A 246 -22.98 22.41 -5.43
N SER A 247 -23.75 21.54 -6.11
CA SER A 247 -25.21 21.55 -6.02
C SER A 247 -25.69 21.26 -4.60
N ALA A 248 -25.14 20.23 -3.97
CA ALA A 248 -25.46 19.83 -2.60
C ALA A 248 -25.13 20.94 -1.59
N PHE A 249 -23.98 21.60 -1.75
CA PHE A 249 -23.56 22.73 -0.92
C PHE A 249 -24.57 23.89 -0.98
N LEU A 250 -24.96 24.28 -2.19
CA LEU A 250 -25.96 25.37 -2.39
C LEU A 250 -27.34 25.02 -1.81
N GLN A 251 -27.71 23.73 -1.86
CA GLN A 251 -28.97 23.20 -1.32
C GLN A 251 -28.89 22.85 0.17
N LYS A 252 -27.72 22.98 0.82
CA LYS A 252 -27.48 22.63 2.23
C LYS A 252 -27.84 21.17 2.57
N ARG A 253 -27.57 20.25 1.66
CA ARG A 253 -27.74 18.80 1.85
C ARG A 253 -26.40 18.05 1.73
N PRO A 254 -26.29 16.84 2.27
CA PRO A 254 -25.13 15.97 1.98
C PRO A 254 -25.03 15.67 0.47
N PRO A 255 -23.82 15.64 -0.09
CA PRO A 255 -23.60 15.16 -1.46
C PRO A 255 -23.74 13.63 -1.56
N VAL A 256 -24.07 13.13 -2.75
CA VAL A 256 -24.10 11.71 -3.08
C VAL A 256 -23.15 11.46 -4.24
N PHE A 257 -21.96 10.95 -3.92
CA PHE A 257 -20.91 10.74 -4.89
C PHE A 257 -21.03 9.37 -5.61
N ARG A 258 -20.70 9.35 -6.90
CA ARG A 258 -20.78 8.17 -7.75
C ARG A 258 -19.40 7.69 -8.22
N GLY A 259 -18.36 8.50 -8.02
CA GLY A 259 -17.01 8.21 -8.49
C GLY A 259 -16.78 8.55 -9.98
N GLU A 260 -17.62 9.41 -10.55
CA GLU A 260 -17.65 9.75 -11.99
C GLU A 260 -17.36 11.24 -12.23
#